data_bcf009c7c51b71f7981e27571feffe80
#
_entry.id   bcf009c7c51b71f7981e27571feffe80
#
_cell.length_a   1.000
_cell.length_b   1.000
_cell.length_c   1.000
_cell.angle_alpha   90.00
_cell.angle_beta   90.00
_cell.angle_gamma   90.00
#
_symmetry.space_group_name_H-M   'P 1'
#
loop_
_entity.id
_entity.type
_entity.pdbx_description
1 polymer ?
#
loop_
_entity_poly.entity_id
_entity_poly.type
_entity_poly.pdbx_seq_one_letter_code
_entity_poly.pdbx_strand_id
1 'polypeptide(L)'
;MRLLDKRYEEIKKIVVELFTELNLYDVPIDCFKICEMLGIVVIKYSDVKEEKRKACKEFSKDGFCMEIEKNGQSVFYIYYDDSMYDRRIRFTIMHEIGHIVLEHTEHSDLAESEANFFCKVCPCPSSACTQV
;
A
#
# COMPACT_ATOMS: atom_id res chain seq x y z
N MET A 1 -7.46 -0.57 17.03
CA MET A 1 -7.54 0.81 17.55
C MET A 1 -8.47 1.65 16.71
N ARG A 2 -9.35 2.38 17.35
CA ARG A 2 -10.26 3.27 16.64
C ARG A 2 -9.62 4.63 16.43
N LEU A 3 -9.72 5.15 15.21
CA LEU A 3 -9.23 6.49 14.90
C LEU A 3 -10.22 7.55 15.38
N LEU A 4 -9.71 8.76 15.59
CA LEU A 4 -10.57 9.90 15.88
C LEU A 4 -11.40 10.23 14.64
N ASP A 5 -12.62 10.70 14.84
CA ASP A 5 -13.53 11.03 13.73
C ASP A 5 -12.89 12.02 12.76
N LYS A 6 -12.17 13.00 13.29
CA LYS A 6 -11.45 13.97 12.47
C LYS A 6 -10.44 13.29 11.54
N ARG A 7 -9.75 12.26 12.07
CA ARG A 7 -8.74 11.57 11.27
C ARG A 7 -9.37 10.76 10.15
N TYR A 8 -10.52 10.15 10.39
CA TYR A 8 -11.26 9.45 9.35
C TYR A 8 -11.58 10.40 8.19
N GLU A 9 -12.04 11.59 8.50
CA GLU A 9 -12.37 12.57 7.46
C GLU A 9 -11.14 13.05 6.72
N GLU A 10 -10.02 13.24 7.41
CA GLU A 10 -8.76 13.62 6.77
C GLU A 10 -8.31 12.55 5.77
N ILE A 11 -8.37 11.27 6.16
CA ILE A 11 -7.96 10.18 5.30
C ILE A 11 -8.86 10.07 4.07
N LYS A 12 -10.17 10.21 4.25
CA LYS A 12 -11.10 10.22 3.12
C LYS A 12 -10.76 11.32 2.14
N LYS A 13 -10.43 12.50 2.65
CA LYS A 13 -10.05 13.64 1.81
C LYS A 13 -8.78 13.36 1.05
N ILE A 14 -7.78 12.75 1.70
CA ILE A 14 -6.52 12.37 1.07
C ILE A 14 -6.77 11.39 -0.07
N VAL A 15 -7.65 10.39 0.14
CA VAL A 15 -8.01 9.44 -0.91
C VAL A 15 -8.63 10.15 -2.11
N VAL A 16 -9.57 11.07 -1.86
CA VAL A 16 -10.21 11.82 -2.93
C VAL A 16 -9.19 12.64 -3.71
N GLU A 17 -8.30 13.32 -3.00
CA GLU A 17 -7.25 14.13 -3.63
C GLU A 17 -6.31 13.25 -4.47
N LEU A 18 -5.91 12.09 -3.95
CA LEU A 18 -5.05 11.16 -4.66
C LEU A 18 -5.69 10.70 -5.97
N PHE A 19 -6.93 10.25 -5.89
CA PHE A 19 -7.63 9.74 -7.07
C PHE A 19 -7.92 10.87 -8.07
N THR A 20 -8.11 12.08 -7.57
CA THR A 20 -8.28 13.26 -8.43
C THR A 20 -6.99 13.55 -9.20
N GLU A 21 -5.86 13.60 -8.49
CA GLU A 21 -4.57 13.89 -9.10
C GLU A 21 -4.18 12.84 -10.15
N LEU A 22 -4.48 11.57 -9.87
CA LEU A 22 -4.16 10.50 -10.79
C LEU A 22 -5.22 10.28 -11.87
N ASN A 23 -6.31 11.06 -11.82
CA ASN A 23 -7.41 10.98 -12.79
C ASN A 23 -8.00 9.56 -12.89
N LEU A 24 -8.30 8.97 -11.75
CA LEU A 24 -8.71 7.58 -11.66
C LEU A 24 -10.21 7.41 -11.35
N TYR A 25 -11.07 8.12 -12.06
CA TYR A 25 -12.50 8.09 -11.74
C TYR A 25 -13.30 7.03 -12.48
N ASP A 26 -12.91 6.71 -13.69
CA ASP A 26 -13.78 6.01 -14.62
C ASP A 26 -13.43 4.56 -14.90
N VAL A 27 -12.38 4.04 -14.31
CA VAL A 27 -11.93 2.68 -14.61
C VAL A 27 -11.65 1.90 -13.33
N PRO A 28 -11.88 0.58 -13.35
CA PRO A 28 -11.45 -0.27 -12.26
C PRO A 28 -9.93 -0.11 -12.10
N ILE A 29 -9.51 0.21 -10.90
CA ILE A 29 -8.11 0.55 -10.66
C ILE A 29 -7.36 -0.61 -10.06
N ASP A 30 -6.23 -0.92 -10.68
CA ASP A 30 -5.32 -1.93 -10.18
C ASP A 30 -4.31 -1.24 -9.24
N CYS A 31 -4.08 -1.82 -8.07
CA CYS A 31 -3.12 -1.28 -7.12
C CYS A 31 -1.71 -1.17 -7.72
N PHE A 32 -1.35 -2.09 -8.61
CA PHE A 32 -0.05 -2.03 -9.30
C PHE A 32 0.04 -0.80 -10.20
N LYS A 33 -1.07 -0.42 -10.80
CA LYS A 33 -1.12 0.78 -11.64
C LYS A 33 -0.93 2.03 -10.80
N ILE A 34 -1.52 2.06 -9.61
CA ILE A 34 -1.32 3.18 -8.68
C ILE A 34 0.14 3.30 -8.31
N CYS A 35 0.80 2.18 -8.01
CA CYS A 35 2.23 2.18 -7.71
C CYS A 35 3.05 2.76 -8.85
N GLU A 36 2.75 2.32 -10.07
CA GLU A 36 3.44 2.83 -11.25
C GLU A 36 3.29 4.34 -11.39
N MET A 37 2.07 4.83 -11.21
CA MET A 37 1.78 6.26 -11.35
C MET A 37 2.43 7.08 -10.23
N LEU A 38 2.62 6.51 -9.05
CA LEU A 38 3.27 7.19 -7.93
C LEU A 38 4.79 7.01 -7.92
N GLY A 39 5.33 6.26 -8.87
CA GLY A 39 6.77 6.01 -8.92
C GLY A 39 7.25 5.05 -7.85
N ILE A 40 6.38 4.18 -7.36
CA ILE A 40 6.72 3.16 -6.35
C ILE A 40 7.21 1.91 -7.07
N VAL A 41 8.36 1.40 -6.65
CA VAL A 41 8.92 0.17 -7.21
C VAL A 41 8.33 -1.02 -6.45
N VAL A 42 7.79 -1.99 -7.16
CA VAL A 42 7.16 -3.16 -6.55
C VAL A 42 8.00 -4.40 -6.88
N ILE A 43 8.37 -5.15 -5.84
CA ILE A 43 9.24 -6.32 -5.97
C ILE A 43 8.58 -7.53 -5.32
N LYS A 44 8.52 -8.63 -6.07
CA LYS A 44 8.02 -9.90 -5.55
C LYS A 44 9.08 -10.59 -4.70
N TYR A 45 8.65 -11.27 -3.64
CA TYR A 45 9.59 -12.07 -2.85
C TYR A 45 10.28 -13.12 -3.72
N SER A 46 9.57 -13.67 -4.71
CA SER A 46 10.14 -14.67 -5.61
C SER A 46 11.26 -14.13 -6.51
N ASP A 47 11.32 -12.81 -6.70
CA ASP A 47 12.34 -12.18 -7.53
C ASP A 47 13.61 -11.81 -6.76
N VAL A 48 13.61 -11.95 -5.45
CA VAL A 48 14.82 -11.70 -4.67
C VAL A 48 15.57 -13.02 -4.45
N LYS A 49 16.88 -12.91 -4.17
CA LYS A 49 17.70 -14.08 -3.89
C LYS A 49 17.15 -14.84 -2.69
N GLU A 50 17.33 -16.15 -2.69
CA GLU A 50 16.79 -17.03 -1.65
C GLU A 50 17.10 -16.55 -0.24
N GLU A 51 18.33 -16.13 0.00
CA GLU A 51 18.78 -15.65 1.32
C GLU A 51 17.97 -14.43 1.74
N LYS A 52 17.78 -13.47 0.83
CA LYS A 52 17.00 -12.28 1.10
C LYS A 52 15.52 -12.59 1.22
N ARG A 53 15.04 -13.59 0.47
CA ARG A 53 13.65 -14.01 0.52
C ARG A 53 13.28 -14.49 1.91
N LYS A 54 14.16 -15.28 2.53
CA LYS A 54 13.93 -15.73 3.90
C LYS A 54 13.87 -14.57 4.86
N ALA A 55 14.78 -13.61 4.71
CA ALA A 55 14.80 -12.42 5.55
C ALA A 55 13.52 -11.60 5.37
N CYS A 56 13.05 -11.46 4.15
CA CYS A 56 11.81 -10.74 3.87
C CYS A 56 10.61 -11.39 4.57
N LYS A 57 10.51 -12.71 4.48
CA LYS A 57 9.40 -13.44 5.10
C LYS A 57 9.45 -13.38 6.63
N GLU A 58 10.64 -13.37 7.20
CA GLU A 58 10.80 -13.21 8.63
C GLU A 58 10.44 -11.82 9.09
N PHE A 59 10.78 -10.83 8.28
CA PHE A 59 10.45 -9.43 8.58
C PHE A 59 8.95 -9.17 8.47
N SER A 60 8.33 -9.64 7.40
CA SER A 60 6.90 -9.51 7.19
C SER A 60 6.39 -10.66 6.34
N LYS A 61 5.35 -11.32 6.83
CA LYS A 61 4.76 -12.46 6.13
C LYS A 61 4.18 -12.09 4.77
N ASP A 62 3.50 -10.96 4.69
CA ASP A 62 2.76 -10.58 3.48
C ASP A 62 3.49 -9.56 2.63
N GLY A 63 4.15 -8.61 3.24
CA GLY A 63 4.85 -7.56 2.51
C GLY A 63 5.20 -6.39 3.41
N PHE A 64 5.99 -5.49 2.86
CA PHE A 64 6.40 -4.28 3.58
C PHE A 64 6.85 -3.23 2.59
N CYS A 65 6.95 -1.99 3.05
CA CYS A 65 7.49 -0.91 2.23
C CYS A 65 8.76 -0.37 2.87
N MET A 66 9.61 0.22 2.06
CA MET A 66 10.79 0.91 2.54
C MET A 66 11.10 2.09 1.65
N GLU A 67 11.71 3.09 2.24
CA GLU A 67 12.14 4.29 1.53
C GLU A 67 13.65 4.24 1.39
N ILE A 68 14.12 4.42 0.17
CA ILE A 68 15.55 4.45 -0.12
C ILE A 68 15.88 5.77 -0.80
N GLU A 69 16.89 6.45 -0.27
CA GLU A 69 17.34 7.69 -0.86
C GLU A 69 18.38 7.40 -1.95
N LYS A 70 18.12 7.89 -3.16
CA LYS A 70 19.01 7.74 -4.31
C LYS A 70 19.18 9.10 -4.96
N ASN A 71 20.44 9.54 -5.08
CA ASN A 71 20.76 10.79 -5.75
C ASN A 71 19.96 12.00 -5.22
N GLY A 72 19.77 12.04 -3.90
CA GLY A 72 19.02 13.12 -3.27
C GLY A 72 17.51 13.01 -3.36
N GLN A 73 17.01 11.90 -3.92
CA GLN A 73 15.57 11.67 -4.05
C GLN A 73 15.16 10.42 -3.32
N SER A 74 13.99 10.47 -2.68
CA SER A 74 13.44 9.31 -2.00
C SER A 74 12.67 8.44 -2.99
N VAL A 75 12.98 7.16 -2.98
CA VAL A 75 12.27 6.17 -3.80
C VAL A 75 11.64 5.15 -2.86
N PHE A 76 10.36 4.88 -3.03
CA PHE A 76 9.65 3.91 -2.21
C PHE A 76 9.60 2.56 -2.90
N TYR A 77 9.84 1.51 -2.14
CA TYR A 77 9.80 0.13 -2.60
C TYR A 77 8.76 -0.62 -1.80
N ILE A 78 7.95 -1.42 -2.47
CA ILE A 78 7.03 -2.34 -1.82
C ILE A 78 7.46 -3.75 -2.18
N TYR A 79 7.78 -4.56 -1.16
CA TYR A 79 8.08 -5.97 -1.32
C TYR A 79 6.86 -6.76 -0.88
N TYR A 80 6.48 -7.78 -1.63
CA TYR A 80 5.30 -8.57 -1.29
C TYR A 80 5.48 -10.05 -1.62
N ASP A 81 4.75 -10.88 -0.88
CA ASP A 81 4.77 -12.32 -1.09
C ASP A 81 3.81 -12.69 -2.22
N ASP A 82 4.37 -12.97 -3.38
CA ASP A 82 3.60 -13.29 -4.58
C ASP A 82 3.04 -14.71 -4.58
N SER A 83 3.35 -15.52 -3.56
CA SER A 83 2.75 -16.85 -3.43
C SER A 83 1.36 -16.81 -2.80
N MET A 84 0.93 -15.66 -2.30
CA MET A 84 -0.39 -15.50 -1.72
C MET A 84 -1.44 -15.34 -2.82
N TYR A 85 -2.73 -15.52 -2.47
CA TYR A 85 -3.80 -15.36 -3.45
C TYR A 85 -4.03 -13.87 -3.78
N ASP A 86 -4.61 -13.61 -4.94
CA ASP A 86 -4.72 -12.26 -5.51
C ASP A 86 -5.31 -11.21 -4.59
N ARG A 87 -6.42 -11.54 -3.92
CA ARG A 87 -7.07 -10.57 -3.03
C ARG A 87 -6.14 -10.14 -1.91
N ARG A 88 -5.42 -11.10 -1.35
CA ARG A 88 -4.49 -10.81 -0.26
C ARG A 88 -3.32 -9.96 -0.74
N ILE A 89 -2.82 -10.26 -1.93
CA ILE A 89 -1.75 -9.47 -2.54
C ILE A 89 -2.21 -8.03 -2.74
N ARG A 90 -3.39 -7.83 -3.31
CA ARG A 90 -3.92 -6.49 -3.55
C ARG A 90 -4.15 -5.72 -2.27
N PHE A 91 -4.68 -6.40 -1.26
CA PHE A 91 -4.84 -5.77 0.05
C PHE A 91 -3.49 -5.33 0.61
N THR A 92 -2.48 -6.20 0.55
CA THR A 92 -1.14 -5.89 1.02
C THR A 92 -0.57 -4.67 0.30
N ILE A 93 -0.66 -4.65 -1.03
CA ILE A 93 -0.14 -3.53 -1.83
C ILE A 93 -0.86 -2.23 -1.46
N MET A 94 -2.18 -2.24 -1.38
CA MET A 94 -2.94 -1.03 -1.01
C MET A 94 -2.63 -0.57 0.40
N HIS A 95 -2.43 -1.51 1.32
CA HIS A 95 -2.06 -1.19 2.70
C HIS A 95 -0.70 -0.47 2.74
N GLU A 96 0.27 -0.95 1.98
CA GLU A 96 1.59 -0.32 1.92
C GLU A 96 1.54 1.03 1.21
N ILE A 97 0.72 1.15 0.17
CA ILE A 97 0.49 2.45 -0.46
C ILE A 97 -0.08 3.43 0.57
N GLY A 98 -0.98 2.95 1.42
CA GLY A 98 -1.55 3.77 2.49
C GLY A 98 -0.48 4.30 3.43
N HIS A 99 0.47 3.47 3.85
CA HIS A 99 1.58 3.92 4.68
C HIS A 99 2.39 5.01 3.98
N ILE A 100 2.64 4.84 2.69
CA ILE A 100 3.44 5.80 1.92
C ILE A 100 2.69 7.13 1.74
N VAL A 101 1.42 7.05 1.33
CA VAL A 101 0.60 8.25 1.08
C VAL A 101 0.33 9.02 2.35
N LEU A 102 0.13 8.32 3.47
CA LEU A 102 -0.12 8.95 4.76
C LEU A 102 1.18 9.33 5.49
N GLU A 103 2.31 9.10 4.84
CA GLU A 103 3.63 9.49 5.34
C GLU A 103 3.97 8.89 6.70
N HIS A 104 3.61 7.63 6.90
CA HIS A 104 3.96 6.92 8.13
C HIS A 104 5.45 6.62 8.16
N THR A 105 6.12 6.99 9.23
CA THR A 105 7.55 6.75 9.39
C THR A 105 7.85 5.61 10.36
N GLU A 106 6.82 5.10 11.03
CA GLU A 106 6.98 4.01 11.98
C GLU A 106 5.79 3.06 11.92
N HIS A 107 5.96 1.88 12.49
CA HIS A 107 4.92 0.86 12.54
C HIS A 107 4.25 0.87 13.91
N SER A 108 3.38 1.85 14.13
CA SER A 108 2.59 1.93 15.35
C SER A 108 1.19 1.35 15.10
N ASP A 109 0.48 1.03 16.17
CA ASP A 109 -0.91 0.57 16.05
C ASP A 109 -1.77 1.61 15.34
N LEU A 110 -1.49 2.87 15.61
CA LEU A 110 -2.22 3.97 14.97
C LEU A 110 -1.95 4.00 13.47
N ALA A 111 -0.67 3.88 13.07
CA ALA A 111 -0.30 3.87 11.66
C ALA A 111 -0.95 2.69 10.94
N GLU A 112 -0.98 1.51 11.56
CA GLU A 112 -1.63 0.34 10.97
C GLU A 112 -3.14 0.54 10.81
N SER A 113 -3.78 1.14 11.81
CA SER A 113 -5.20 1.44 11.74
C SER A 113 -5.51 2.43 10.62
N GLU A 114 -4.66 3.44 10.45
CA GLU A 114 -4.82 4.42 9.38
C GLU A 114 -4.65 3.79 8.00
N ALA A 115 -3.63 2.95 7.84
CA ALA A 115 -3.39 2.28 6.57
C ALA A 115 -4.53 1.33 6.22
N ASN A 116 -5.08 0.62 7.21
CA ASN A 116 -6.22 -0.26 7.02
C ASN A 116 -7.45 0.53 6.58
N PHE A 117 -7.69 1.68 7.20
CA PHE A 117 -8.81 2.52 6.82
C PHE A 117 -8.63 3.08 5.41
N PHE A 118 -7.42 3.52 5.08
CA PHE A 118 -7.08 3.98 3.72
C PHE A 118 -7.45 2.90 2.70
N CYS A 119 -7.04 1.67 2.97
CA CYS A 119 -7.32 0.54 2.08
C CYS A 119 -8.83 0.33 1.91
N LYS A 120 -9.58 0.51 2.98
CA LYS A 120 -11.03 0.33 2.99
C LYS A 120 -11.77 1.35 2.14
N VAL A 121 -11.32 2.61 2.14
CA VAL A 121 -12.03 3.69 1.45
C VAL A 121 -11.57 3.89 0.01
N CYS A 122 -10.47 3.24 -0.40
CA CYS A 122 -10.02 3.32 -1.77
C CYS A 122 -10.93 2.49 -2.68
N PRO A 123 -11.46 3.06 -3.77
CA PRO A 123 -12.32 2.33 -4.70
C PRO A 123 -11.48 1.44 -5.62
N CYS A 124 -10.81 0.46 -5.06
CA CYS A 124 -9.92 -0.47 -5.76
C CYS A 124 -10.65 -1.80 -6.00
N PRO A 125 -10.38 -2.51 -7.10
CA PRO A 125 -11.02 -3.81 -7.36
C PRO A 125 -10.91 -4.79 -6.21
N SER A 126 -9.81 -4.79 -5.47
CA SER A 126 -9.65 -5.68 -4.32
C SER A 126 -10.68 -5.39 -3.23
N SER A 127 -11.02 -4.12 -3.02
CA SER A 127 -12.04 -3.74 -2.05
C SER A 127 -13.43 -4.12 -2.56
N ALA A 128 -13.68 -3.91 -3.84
CA ALA A 128 -14.97 -4.25 -4.44
C ALA A 128 -15.24 -5.74 -4.36
N CYS A 129 -14.22 -6.56 -4.55
CA CYS A 129 -14.37 -8.02 -4.51
C CYS A 129 -14.85 -8.52 -3.16
N THR A 130 -14.60 -7.81 -2.09
CA THR A 130 -15.01 -8.23 -0.76
C THR A 130 -16.48 -8.02 -0.51
N GLN A 131 -17.15 -7.29 -1.36
CA GLN A 131 -18.57 -6.96 -1.18
C GLN A 131 -19.52 -7.94 -1.84
N VAL A 132 -18.99 -8.82 -2.60
CA VAL A 132 -19.80 -9.77 -3.36
C VAL A 132 -20.07 -11.04 -2.58
#